data_d2753afc942495c2092af000dc6709a7
#
_entry.id   d2753afc942495c2092af000dc6709a7
#
_cell.length_a   1.000
_cell.length_b   1.000
_cell.length_c   1.000
_cell.angle_alpha   90.00
_cell.angle_beta   90.00
_cell.angle_gamma   90.00
#
_symmetry.space_group_name_H-M   'P 1'
#
loop_
_entity.id
_entity.type
_entity.pdbx_description
1 polymer ?
#
loop_
_entity_poly.entity_id
_entity_poly.type
_entity_poly.pdbx_seq_one_letter_code
_entity_poly.pdbx_strand_id
1 'polypeptide(L)'
;MMKRILALLLLPAIFCSCMAVSASADLMEGILPEQIEKAASESSDAAAMAELALTLLEERALDRENTLISPLSLFAALGMTVNGATGETLAQMEAVLGMPADRLNAVMAALPRDGEKTLHMANGIWFRDRDLTVSPAFLQTNANYYGAAVHQAIMDDTTRKEINTFIEEKTNGMIRDMLEEGDIDHNTVMCLVNALTFEAEWAKMYEKHQVSTDKFTTADGSAVKTEFMYSDEKVYLEDENAVGFVKYYRDRDYAFAAILPREGLSLTDYLASLDGKSLIAMLENPQSAAVQAALPKFSYDDTMDMSDALAEAGMQDAFDDSRADFSRMGQSHRGRIFMRFVLQKTFITVAERGTRAGAATVVSMADKSASIHPPKQVYLTRPFLYLIIDTQSNLPVFMGTVNNPA
;
A
#
# COMPACT_ATOMS: atom_id res chain seq x y z
N MET A 1 -74.20 33.23 9.78
CA MET A 1 -73.05 32.95 8.93
C MET A 1 -71.80 33.29 9.68
N MET A 2 -71.16 32.31 10.35
CA MET A 2 -69.96 32.50 11.15
C MET A 2 -68.78 31.89 10.37
N LYS A 3 -67.81 32.72 9.93
CA LYS A 3 -66.57 32.27 9.31
C LYS A 3 -65.60 31.84 10.41
N ARG A 4 -65.27 30.55 10.45
CA ARG A 4 -64.20 30.02 11.28
C ARG A 4 -62.85 30.27 10.58
N ILE A 5 -61.98 31.05 11.20
CA ILE A 5 -60.56 31.26 10.82
C ILE A 5 -59.77 30.16 11.49
N LEU A 6 -59.15 29.29 10.66
CA LEU A 6 -58.27 28.24 11.09
C LEU A 6 -56.85 28.84 11.13
N ALA A 7 -56.31 29.08 12.32
CA ALA A 7 -54.95 29.52 12.50
C ALA A 7 -54.00 28.30 12.43
N LEU A 8 -53.19 28.24 11.38
CA LEU A 8 -52.15 27.23 11.21
C LEU A 8 -50.89 27.68 12.01
N LEU A 9 -50.64 27.01 13.12
CA LEU A 9 -49.39 27.17 13.88
C LEU A 9 -48.27 26.43 13.17
N LEU A 10 -47.39 27.16 12.48
CA LEU A 10 -46.10 26.69 12.00
C LEU A 10 -45.13 26.64 13.18
N LEU A 11 -44.83 25.45 13.70
CA LEU A 11 -43.69 25.21 14.57
C LEU A 11 -42.42 25.23 13.71
N PRO A 12 -41.41 26.06 14.03
CA PRO A 12 -40.10 25.93 13.40
C PRO A 12 -39.43 24.65 13.94
N ALA A 13 -39.22 23.69 13.07
CA ALA A 13 -38.33 22.58 13.36
C ALA A 13 -36.89 23.13 13.48
N ILE A 14 -36.42 23.27 14.71
CA ILE A 14 -35.00 23.53 14.98
C ILE A 14 -34.25 22.26 14.59
N PHE A 15 -33.65 22.26 13.40
CA PHE A 15 -32.64 21.31 13.03
C PHE A 15 -31.41 21.59 13.93
N CYS A 16 -31.30 20.87 15.05
CA CYS A 16 -30.11 20.78 15.82
C CYS A 16 -29.14 19.88 14.99
N SER A 17 -28.38 20.49 14.08
CA SER A 17 -27.23 19.81 13.52
C SER A 17 -26.26 19.58 14.69
N CYS A 18 -26.21 18.35 15.22
CA CYS A 18 -25.06 17.88 15.98
C CYS A 18 -23.86 17.99 15.06
N MET A 19 -23.15 19.11 15.08
CA MET A 19 -21.75 19.11 14.66
C MET A 19 -21.06 18.13 15.59
N ALA A 20 -20.65 16.99 15.07
CA ALA A 20 -19.67 16.17 15.75
C ALA A 20 -18.46 17.08 15.99
N VAL A 21 -18.20 17.40 17.26
CA VAL A 21 -16.99 18.12 17.63
C VAL A 21 -15.87 17.13 17.32
N SER A 22 -15.10 17.39 16.26
CA SER A 22 -13.87 16.63 15.99
C SER A 22 -12.99 16.71 17.23
N ALA A 23 -12.48 15.56 17.68
CA ALA A 23 -11.59 15.51 18.82
C ALA A 23 -10.21 16.13 18.51
N SER A 24 -9.91 16.32 17.21
CA SER A 24 -8.66 16.89 16.71
C SER A 24 -8.89 18.18 15.91
N ALA A 25 -7.88 19.04 15.90
CA ALA A 25 -7.83 20.22 15.05
C ALA A 25 -7.18 19.85 13.71
N ASP A 26 -7.86 20.17 12.61
CA ASP A 26 -7.31 20.01 11.25
C ASP A 26 -6.31 21.15 10.99
N LEU A 27 -5.03 20.81 10.85
CA LEU A 27 -3.95 21.75 10.55
C LEU A 27 -3.85 22.07 9.05
N MET A 28 -4.54 21.33 8.20
CA MET A 28 -4.55 21.55 6.74
C MET A 28 -5.65 22.50 6.30
N GLU A 29 -6.53 22.95 7.22
CA GLU A 29 -7.59 23.87 6.90
C GLU A 29 -7.08 25.16 6.25
N GLY A 30 -7.49 25.43 5.01
CA GLY A 30 -7.06 26.60 4.23
C GLY A 30 -5.71 26.47 3.53
N ILE A 31 -4.99 25.35 3.67
CA ILE A 31 -3.75 25.09 2.94
C ILE A 31 -4.09 24.39 1.61
N LEU A 32 -3.82 25.08 0.52
CA LEU A 32 -4.02 24.54 -0.83
C LEU A 32 -2.69 24.10 -1.43
N PRO A 33 -2.67 22.98 -2.18
CA PRO A 33 -1.46 22.57 -2.90
C PRO A 33 -1.05 23.66 -3.91
N GLU A 34 0.23 23.97 -3.96
CA GLU A 34 0.82 24.85 -4.95
C GLU A 34 1.08 24.08 -6.25
N GLN A 35 1.30 24.83 -7.32
CA GLN A 35 1.75 24.21 -8.57
C GLN A 35 3.22 23.79 -8.42
N ILE A 36 3.47 22.50 -8.48
CA ILE A 36 4.79 21.89 -8.33
C ILE A 36 5.23 21.21 -9.63
N GLU A 37 6.54 21.09 -9.80
CA GLU A 37 7.12 20.28 -10.86
C GLU A 37 6.95 18.79 -10.52
N LYS A 38 6.43 18.03 -11.48
CA LYS A 38 6.27 16.58 -11.37
C LYS A 38 7.39 15.92 -12.15
N ALA A 39 8.01 14.91 -11.59
CA ALA A 39 8.99 14.10 -12.29
C ALA A 39 8.43 12.72 -12.59
N ALA A 40 8.61 12.23 -13.81
CA ALA A 40 8.35 10.84 -14.12
C ALA A 40 9.23 9.93 -13.25
N SER A 41 8.69 8.80 -12.82
CA SER A 41 9.47 7.78 -12.12
C SER A 41 10.49 7.15 -13.07
N GLU A 42 11.64 6.81 -12.54
CA GLU A 42 12.72 6.11 -13.23
C GLU A 42 12.87 4.68 -12.66
N SER A 43 13.53 3.81 -13.40
CA SER A 43 13.80 2.43 -12.95
C SER A 43 14.52 2.38 -11.59
N SER A 44 15.37 3.39 -11.30
CA SER A 44 16.06 3.51 -10.02
C SER A 44 15.11 3.74 -8.84
N ASP A 45 14.00 4.49 -9.06
CA ASP A 45 13.00 4.73 -8.01
C ASP A 45 12.21 3.46 -7.71
N ALA A 46 11.80 2.75 -8.78
CA ALA A 46 11.13 1.47 -8.65
C ALA A 46 12.03 0.43 -7.96
N ALA A 47 13.32 0.41 -8.33
CA ALA A 47 14.31 -0.47 -7.71
C ALA A 47 14.52 -0.16 -6.22
N ALA A 48 14.57 1.12 -5.83
CA ALA A 48 14.71 1.50 -4.42
C ALA A 48 13.47 1.09 -3.60
N MET A 49 12.25 1.28 -4.14
CA MET A 49 11.03 0.82 -3.49
C MET A 49 10.97 -0.70 -3.38
N ALA A 50 11.40 -1.42 -4.43
CA ALA A 50 11.44 -2.87 -4.43
C ALA A 50 12.49 -3.41 -3.44
N GLU A 51 13.65 -2.76 -3.33
CA GLU A 51 14.72 -3.14 -2.41
C GLU A 51 14.27 -3.11 -0.95
N LEU A 52 13.69 -1.98 -0.52
CA LEU A 52 13.17 -1.88 0.86
C LEU A 52 12.06 -2.90 1.11
N ALA A 53 11.16 -3.10 0.14
CA ALA A 53 10.11 -4.10 0.29
C ALA A 53 10.65 -5.52 0.35
N LEU A 54 11.67 -5.87 -0.44
CA LEU A 54 12.33 -7.18 -0.38
C LEU A 54 12.98 -7.40 0.99
N THR A 55 13.67 -6.41 1.53
CA THR A 55 14.27 -6.46 2.88
C THR A 55 13.21 -6.80 3.94
N LEU A 56 12.06 -6.13 3.89
CA LEU A 56 10.96 -6.36 4.84
C LEU A 56 10.27 -7.72 4.60
N LEU A 57 10.14 -8.16 3.35
CA LEU A 57 9.59 -9.47 3.01
C LEU A 57 10.51 -10.61 3.43
N GLU A 58 11.83 -10.44 3.28
CA GLU A 58 12.83 -11.43 3.66
C GLU A 58 12.81 -11.70 5.16
N GLU A 59 12.72 -10.66 5.98
CA GLU A 59 12.59 -10.79 7.43
C GLU A 59 11.37 -11.63 7.81
N ARG A 60 10.21 -11.36 7.18
CA ARG A 60 8.96 -12.08 7.43
C ARG A 60 8.89 -13.46 6.77
N ALA A 61 9.66 -13.72 5.72
CA ALA A 61 9.65 -15.00 5.00
C ALA A 61 10.08 -16.18 5.89
N LEU A 62 10.79 -15.92 6.98
CA LEU A 62 11.19 -16.94 7.96
C LEU A 62 10.00 -17.54 8.70
N ASP A 63 8.91 -16.80 8.89
CA ASP A 63 7.70 -17.25 9.58
C ASP A 63 6.83 -18.18 8.72
N ARG A 64 7.10 -18.24 7.40
CA ARG A 64 6.36 -19.04 6.41
C ARG A 64 4.86 -18.70 6.31
N GLU A 65 4.47 -17.54 6.76
CA GLU A 65 3.13 -16.98 6.58
C GLU A 65 3.00 -16.22 5.26
N ASN A 66 1.79 -15.94 4.85
CA ASN A 66 1.56 -15.01 3.75
C ASN A 66 1.88 -13.60 4.23
N THR A 67 2.59 -12.83 3.43
CA THR A 67 2.96 -11.46 3.77
C THR A 67 2.55 -10.52 2.66
N LEU A 68 2.06 -9.34 3.02
CA LEU A 68 1.65 -8.30 2.08
C LEU A 68 2.16 -6.94 2.54
N ILE A 69 2.98 -6.33 1.71
CA ILE A 69 3.51 -4.98 1.91
C ILE A 69 3.04 -4.10 0.76
N SER A 70 2.76 -2.85 1.04
CA SER A 70 2.63 -1.83 0.01
C SER A 70 3.86 -0.91 0.03
N PRO A 71 4.84 -1.11 -0.88
CA PRO A 71 6.00 -0.23 -0.97
C PRO A 71 5.59 1.21 -1.27
N LEU A 72 4.65 1.42 -2.19
CA LEU A 72 4.12 2.73 -2.53
C LEU A 72 3.57 3.47 -1.30
N SER A 73 2.79 2.79 -0.51
CA SER A 73 2.19 3.29 0.73
C SER A 73 3.25 3.62 1.78
N LEU A 74 4.24 2.74 1.98
CA LEU A 74 5.34 2.95 2.91
C LEU A 74 6.19 4.17 2.52
N PHE A 75 6.53 4.30 1.23
CA PHE A 75 7.28 5.46 0.73
C PHE A 75 6.48 6.76 0.85
N ALA A 76 5.16 6.72 0.68
CA ALA A 76 4.31 7.87 0.95
C ALA A 76 4.33 8.27 2.43
N ALA A 77 4.23 7.30 3.35
CA ALA A 77 4.30 7.52 4.79
C ALA A 77 5.64 8.12 5.23
N LEU A 78 6.74 7.46 4.86
CA LEU A 78 8.09 7.95 5.19
C LEU A 78 8.38 9.27 4.50
N GLY A 79 7.88 9.47 3.28
CA GLY A 79 7.99 10.71 2.53
C GLY A 79 7.31 11.90 3.22
N MET A 80 6.16 11.69 3.85
CA MET A 80 5.53 12.74 4.66
C MET A 80 6.44 13.19 5.81
N THR A 81 7.20 12.29 6.42
CA THR A 81 8.02 12.57 7.60
C THR A 81 9.44 12.99 7.27
N VAL A 82 10.06 12.47 6.20
CA VAL A 82 11.44 12.82 5.79
C VAL A 82 11.61 14.31 5.54
N ASN A 83 10.55 14.97 5.04
CA ASN A 83 10.54 16.43 4.83
C ASN A 83 10.64 17.24 6.15
N GLY A 84 10.35 16.62 7.27
CA GLY A 84 10.51 17.20 8.60
C GLY A 84 11.86 16.91 9.24
N ALA A 85 12.63 15.95 8.68
CA ALA A 85 13.91 15.52 9.21
C ALA A 85 15.07 16.45 8.81
N THR A 86 16.16 16.38 9.59
CA THR A 86 17.42 17.09 9.31
C THR A 86 18.60 16.31 9.89
N GLY A 87 19.82 16.71 9.52
CA GLY A 87 21.04 16.11 10.05
C GLY A 87 21.14 14.61 9.80
N GLU A 88 21.55 13.87 10.83
CA GLU A 88 21.77 12.42 10.74
C GLU A 88 20.45 11.66 10.51
N THR A 89 19.35 12.10 11.15
CA THR A 89 18.03 11.50 10.93
C THR A 89 17.62 11.55 9.46
N LEU A 90 17.79 12.70 8.80
CA LEU A 90 17.53 12.81 7.36
C LEU A 90 18.42 11.89 6.54
N ALA A 91 19.73 11.88 6.82
CA ALA A 91 20.68 11.06 6.09
C ALA A 91 20.37 9.56 6.19
N GLN A 92 20.01 9.08 7.37
CA GLN A 92 19.58 7.69 7.59
C GLN A 92 18.28 7.36 6.87
N MET A 93 17.29 8.26 6.92
CA MET A 93 16.01 8.08 6.20
C MET A 93 16.24 8.01 4.67
N GLU A 94 17.01 8.93 4.10
CA GLU A 94 17.32 8.92 2.66
C GLU A 94 18.13 7.68 2.24
N ALA A 95 19.04 7.21 3.09
CA ALA A 95 19.79 5.98 2.84
C ALA A 95 18.90 4.74 2.79
N VAL A 96 17.94 4.60 3.73
CA VAL A 96 16.99 3.48 3.78
C VAL A 96 15.98 3.57 2.62
N LEU A 97 15.54 4.78 2.28
CA LEU A 97 14.65 5.01 1.12
C LEU A 97 15.38 4.81 -0.23
N GLY A 98 16.72 4.78 -0.23
CA GLY A 98 17.51 4.67 -1.46
C GLY A 98 17.40 5.87 -2.40
N MET A 99 16.82 7.00 -1.94
CA MET A 99 16.67 8.23 -2.72
C MET A 99 16.58 9.47 -1.83
N PRO A 100 17.01 10.66 -2.34
CA PRO A 100 16.84 11.92 -1.63
C PRO A 100 15.36 12.31 -1.46
N ALA A 101 15.05 13.06 -0.41
CA ALA A 101 13.69 13.51 -0.10
C ALA A 101 13.06 14.30 -1.27
N ASP A 102 13.82 15.15 -1.95
CA ASP A 102 13.32 15.93 -3.10
C ASP A 102 12.93 15.01 -4.28
N ARG A 103 13.70 13.94 -4.53
CA ARG A 103 13.36 12.95 -5.56
C ARG A 103 12.08 12.20 -5.18
N LEU A 104 11.98 11.76 -3.93
CA LEU A 104 10.77 11.11 -3.43
C LEU A 104 9.54 12.01 -3.58
N ASN A 105 9.65 13.28 -3.20
CA ASN A 105 8.58 14.26 -3.37
C ASN A 105 8.13 14.35 -4.84
N ALA A 106 9.06 14.45 -5.78
CA ALA A 106 8.76 14.58 -7.19
C ALA A 106 8.07 13.32 -7.76
N VAL A 107 8.50 12.13 -7.34
CA VAL A 107 7.87 10.84 -7.69
C VAL A 107 6.45 10.77 -7.13
N MET A 108 6.27 11.07 -5.84
CA MET A 108 4.94 11.03 -5.19
C MET A 108 3.96 12.03 -5.80
N ALA A 109 4.44 13.20 -6.23
CA ALA A 109 3.61 14.19 -6.90
C ALA A 109 3.11 13.76 -8.27
N ALA A 110 3.78 12.83 -8.92
CA ALA A 110 3.40 12.32 -10.24
C ALA A 110 2.32 11.25 -10.16
N LEU A 111 2.16 10.62 -9.00
CA LEU A 111 1.16 9.57 -8.79
C LEU A 111 -0.27 10.15 -8.82
N PRO A 112 -1.25 9.34 -9.26
CA PRO A 112 -2.66 9.70 -9.17
C PRO A 112 -3.06 9.99 -7.72
N ARG A 113 -3.74 11.12 -7.50
CA ARG A 113 -4.27 11.49 -6.19
C ARG A 113 -5.72 11.03 -6.05
N ASP A 114 -6.19 11.01 -4.80
CA ASP A 114 -7.55 10.64 -4.38
C ASP A 114 -8.64 10.89 -5.44
N GLY A 115 -9.43 9.87 -5.73
CA GLY A 115 -10.57 9.91 -6.65
C GLY A 115 -10.50 8.90 -7.80
N GLU A 116 -9.40 8.20 -8.00
CA GLU A 116 -9.33 7.07 -8.91
C GLU A 116 -9.99 5.84 -8.26
N LYS A 117 -10.75 5.12 -9.07
CA LYS A 117 -11.55 3.99 -8.59
C LYS A 117 -10.72 2.77 -8.17
N THR A 118 -9.42 2.82 -8.40
CA THR A 118 -8.51 1.68 -8.32
C THR A 118 -7.64 1.69 -7.05
N LEU A 119 -7.08 2.85 -6.70
CA LEU A 119 -6.24 3.02 -5.50
C LEU A 119 -6.95 3.95 -4.51
N HIS A 120 -7.03 3.52 -3.25
CA HIS A 120 -7.55 4.34 -2.16
C HIS A 120 -6.51 4.40 -1.06
N MET A 121 -5.97 5.60 -0.83
CA MET A 121 -4.87 5.83 0.09
C MET A 121 -5.31 6.76 1.22
N ALA A 122 -5.02 6.36 2.45
CA ALA A 122 -5.18 7.17 3.64
C ALA A 122 -3.79 7.62 4.13
N ASN A 123 -3.43 8.88 3.93
CA ASN A 123 -2.20 9.49 4.41
C ASN A 123 -2.54 10.48 5.52
N GLY A 124 -2.03 10.25 6.73
CA GLY A 124 -2.33 11.13 7.85
C GLY A 124 -1.26 11.18 8.92
N ILE A 125 -1.12 12.35 9.52
CA ILE A 125 -0.25 12.58 10.68
C ILE A 125 -1.09 13.21 11.78
N TRP A 126 -1.06 12.60 12.98
CA TRP A 126 -1.63 13.18 14.19
C TRP A 126 -0.53 13.59 15.14
N PHE A 127 -0.50 14.85 15.48
CA PHE A 127 0.39 15.42 16.47
C PHE A 127 -0.33 15.62 17.79
N ARG A 128 0.41 15.49 18.90
CA ARG A 128 -0.09 15.85 20.20
C ARG A 128 -0.41 17.35 20.26
N ASP A 129 -1.55 17.72 20.85
CA ASP A 129 -2.05 19.10 20.96
C ASP A 129 -1.28 19.99 21.93
N ARG A 130 -0.47 19.40 22.82
CA ARG A 130 0.25 20.10 23.86
C ARG A 130 1.72 20.25 23.52
N ASP A 131 2.24 21.45 23.79
CA ASP A 131 3.67 21.73 23.73
C ASP A 131 4.32 21.51 22.35
N LEU A 132 3.53 21.45 21.28
CA LEU A 132 4.01 21.28 19.91
C LEU A 132 3.40 22.33 18.99
N THR A 133 4.25 22.99 18.21
CA THR A 133 3.84 23.87 17.11
C THR A 133 4.37 23.31 15.81
N VAL A 134 3.47 22.95 14.88
CA VAL A 134 3.84 22.40 13.57
C VAL A 134 4.23 23.52 12.61
N SER A 135 5.28 23.30 11.83
CA SER A 135 5.82 24.27 10.85
C SER A 135 4.86 24.45 9.68
N PRO A 136 4.50 25.71 9.32
CA PRO A 136 3.70 25.95 8.12
C PRO A 136 4.36 25.44 6.84
N ALA A 137 5.69 25.49 6.74
CA ALA A 137 6.42 24.97 5.58
C ALA A 137 6.30 23.45 5.47
N PHE A 138 6.32 22.74 6.59
CA PHE A 138 6.08 21.29 6.63
C PHE A 138 4.64 20.93 6.18
N LEU A 139 3.64 21.68 6.65
CA LEU A 139 2.26 21.50 6.23
C LEU A 139 2.10 21.74 4.73
N GLN A 140 2.68 22.82 4.20
CA GLN A 140 2.63 23.14 2.76
C GLN A 140 3.29 22.04 1.91
N THR A 141 4.44 21.50 2.35
CA THR A 141 5.11 20.39 1.65
C THR A 141 4.21 19.14 1.61
N ASN A 142 3.55 18.80 2.73
CA ASN A 142 2.63 17.68 2.78
C ASN A 142 1.37 17.90 1.92
N ALA A 143 0.87 19.12 1.82
CA ALA A 143 -0.20 19.47 0.88
C ALA A 143 0.24 19.31 -0.57
N ASN A 144 1.44 19.77 -0.89
CA ASN A 144 1.97 19.78 -2.25
C ASN A 144 2.23 18.38 -2.81
N TYR A 145 2.84 17.50 -2.02
CA TYR A 145 3.39 16.24 -2.51
C TYR A 145 2.59 15.00 -2.10
N TYR A 146 1.89 15.01 -0.97
CA TYR A 146 1.28 13.81 -0.39
C TYR A 146 -0.24 13.88 -0.25
N GLY A 147 -0.85 15.07 -0.33
CA GLY A 147 -2.27 15.23 -0.03
C GLY A 147 -2.64 14.75 1.38
N ALA A 148 -1.69 14.85 2.31
CA ALA A 148 -1.81 14.30 3.64
C ALA A 148 -2.83 15.07 4.49
N ALA A 149 -3.57 14.35 5.32
CA ALA A 149 -4.30 14.93 6.44
C ALA A 149 -3.33 15.14 7.61
N VAL A 150 -3.32 16.32 8.23
CA VAL A 150 -2.47 16.60 9.40
C VAL A 150 -3.34 17.19 10.50
N HIS A 151 -3.34 16.52 11.64
CA HIS A 151 -4.20 16.87 12.76
C HIS A 151 -3.41 17.09 14.04
N GLN A 152 -3.99 17.86 14.96
CA GLN A 152 -3.49 18.01 16.31
C GLN A 152 -4.55 17.52 17.31
N ALA A 153 -4.19 16.61 18.22
CA ALA A 153 -5.13 15.88 19.06
C ALA A 153 -4.58 15.58 20.47
N ILE A 154 -5.47 15.22 21.38
CA ILE A 154 -5.11 14.93 22.79
C ILE A 154 -4.27 13.65 22.92
N MET A 155 -4.28 12.77 21.94
CA MET A 155 -3.64 11.44 21.93
C MET A 155 -4.23 10.52 23.01
N ASP A 156 -5.49 10.18 22.84
CA ASP A 156 -6.25 9.26 23.68
C ASP A 156 -7.09 8.28 22.86
N ASP A 157 -7.92 7.48 23.49
CA ASP A 157 -8.81 6.53 22.82
C ASP A 157 -9.81 7.20 21.85
N THR A 158 -10.16 8.48 22.10
CA THR A 158 -11.01 9.24 21.16
C THR A 158 -10.27 9.53 19.86
N THR A 159 -9.01 9.95 19.97
CA THR A 159 -8.12 10.14 18.80
C THR A 159 -7.91 8.84 18.05
N ARG A 160 -7.70 7.73 18.74
CA ARG A 160 -7.57 6.40 18.12
C ARG A 160 -8.80 6.05 17.26
N LYS A 161 -10.01 6.26 17.81
CA LYS A 161 -11.27 6.02 17.07
C LYS A 161 -11.43 6.95 15.88
N GLU A 162 -11.02 8.21 16.01
CA GLU A 162 -11.03 9.18 14.91
C GLU A 162 -10.09 8.73 13.79
N ILE A 163 -8.88 8.29 14.10
CA ILE A 163 -7.92 7.75 13.13
C ILE A 163 -8.50 6.51 12.42
N ASN A 164 -9.08 5.57 13.17
CA ASN A 164 -9.69 4.38 12.58
C ASN A 164 -10.85 4.75 11.63
N THR A 165 -11.68 5.72 12.00
CA THR A 165 -12.75 6.24 11.14
C THR A 165 -12.20 6.87 9.86
N PHE A 166 -11.16 7.71 9.97
CA PHE A 166 -10.48 8.31 8.81
C PHE A 166 -9.96 7.24 7.85
N ILE A 167 -9.32 6.19 8.37
CA ILE A 167 -8.81 5.08 7.55
C ILE A 167 -9.96 4.33 6.87
N GLU A 168 -11.02 4.00 7.62
CA GLU A 168 -12.19 3.30 7.07
C GLU A 168 -12.84 4.11 5.93
N GLU A 169 -13.02 5.41 6.11
CA GLU A 169 -13.59 6.30 5.08
C GLU A 169 -12.68 6.38 3.85
N LYS A 170 -11.38 6.60 4.04
CA LYS A 170 -10.40 6.74 2.94
C LYS A 170 -10.16 5.44 2.18
N THR A 171 -10.39 4.29 2.79
CA THR A 171 -10.23 2.97 2.18
C THR A 171 -11.55 2.31 1.78
N ASN A 172 -12.64 3.09 1.65
CA ASN A 172 -13.98 2.60 1.29
C ASN A 172 -14.45 1.43 2.18
N GLY A 173 -14.16 1.49 3.48
CA GLY A 173 -14.53 0.46 4.45
C GLY A 173 -13.75 -0.85 4.32
N MET A 174 -12.67 -0.86 3.54
CA MET A 174 -11.84 -2.05 3.34
C MET A 174 -10.89 -2.32 4.49
N ILE A 175 -10.35 -1.26 5.09
CA ILE A 175 -9.49 -1.35 6.27
C ILE A 175 -10.25 -0.75 7.45
N ARG A 176 -10.38 -1.53 8.52
CA ARG A 176 -11.06 -1.16 9.76
C ARG A 176 -10.16 -1.50 10.94
N ASP A 177 -10.37 -0.77 12.03
CA ASP A 177 -9.71 -1.04 13.31
C ASP A 177 -8.20 -1.27 13.16
N MET A 178 -7.52 -0.32 12.47
CA MET A 178 -6.08 -0.40 12.26
C MET A 178 -5.31 -0.22 13.57
N LEU A 179 -5.78 0.68 14.43
CA LEU A 179 -5.19 0.93 15.73
C LEU A 179 -6.01 0.24 16.82
N GLU A 180 -5.34 -0.50 17.69
CA GLU A 180 -5.92 -1.21 18.82
C GLU A 180 -5.94 -0.33 20.09
N GLU A 181 -6.67 -0.79 21.12
CA GLU A 181 -6.72 -0.10 22.40
C GLU A 181 -5.33 -0.12 23.07
N GLY A 182 -4.79 1.05 23.36
CA GLY A 182 -3.47 1.22 23.96
C GLY A 182 -2.36 1.61 22.98
N ASP A 183 -2.56 1.56 21.66
CA ASP A 183 -1.56 1.98 20.66
C ASP A 183 -1.24 3.47 20.77
N ILE A 184 -2.23 4.27 21.17
CA ILE A 184 -2.08 5.71 21.37
C ILE A 184 -2.31 6.03 22.84
N ASP A 185 -1.39 6.77 23.43
CA ASP A 185 -1.47 7.31 24.79
C ASP A 185 -0.98 8.78 24.85
N HIS A 186 -1.16 9.42 25.99
CA HIS A 186 -0.76 10.83 26.21
C HIS A 186 0.74 11.10 26.05
N ASN A 187 1.58 10.08 25.95
CA ASN A 187 3.01 10.21 25.69
C ASN A 187 3.31 10.17 24.20
N THR A 188 2.38 9.71 23.38
CA THR A 188 2.53 9.69 21.92
C THR A 188 2.66 11.12 21.42
N VAL A 189 3.81 11.44 20.83
CA VAL A 189 4.11 12.78 20.29
C VAL A 189 3.53 12.92 18.89
N MET A 190 3.67 11.87 18.09
CA MET A 190 3.22 11.81 16.70
C MET A 190 2.78 10.39 16.37
N CYS A 191 1.68 10.27 15.65
CA CYS A 191 1.21 9.05 15.03
C CYS A 191 1.17 9.24 13.52
N LEU A 192 1.93 8.41 12.80
CA LEU A 192 1.93 8.35 11.35
C LEU A 192 1.03 7.21 10.89
N VAL A 193 0.05 7.53 10.07
CA VAL A 193 -0.95 6.59 9.59
C VAL A 193 -0.92 6.56 8.08
N ASN A 194 -0.78 5.37 7.56
CA ASN A 194 -0.87 5.14 6.14
C ASN A 194 -1.59 3.82 5.87
N ALA A 195 -2.57 3.84 4.99
CA ALA A 195 -3.27 2.65 4.54
C ALA A 195 -3.54 2.76 3.05
N LEU A 196 -3.39 1.66 2.34
CA LEU A 196 -3.64 1.58 0.90
C LEU A 196 -4.48 0.35 0.58
N THR A 197 -5.48 0.53 -0.28
CA THR A 197 -6.25 -0.57 -0.85
C THR A 197 -6.29 -0.46 -2.36
N PHE A 198 -6.40 -1.62 -3.01
CA PHE A 198 -6.43 -1.74 -4.46
C PHE A 198 -7.66 -2.54 -4.89
N GLU A 199 -8.41 -1.99 -5.85
CA GLU A 199 -9.58 -2.65 -6.42
C GLU A 199 -9.59 -2.50 -7.94
N ALA A 200 -9.38 -3.61 -8.68
CA ALA A 200 -9.39 -3.60 -10.13
C ALA A 200 -9.88 -4.94 -10.71
N GLU A 201 -10.58 -4.87 -11.83
CA GLU A 201 -11.00 -6.06 -12.56
C GLU A 201 -9.90 -6.47 -13.58
N TRP A 202 -9.73 -7.79 -13.77
CA TRP A 202 -8.84 -8.27 -14.81
C TRP A 202 -9.25 -7.76 -16.19
N ALA A 203 -8.29 -7.47 -17.06
CA ALA A 203 -8.53 -7.19 -18.48
C ALA A 203 -9.25 -8.37 -19.16
N LYS A 204 -8.96 -9.57 -18.71
CA LYS A 204 -9.65 -10.80 -19.09
C LYS A 204 -9.98 -11.58 -17.83
N MET A 205 -11.25 -11.53 -17.42
CA MET A 205 -11.76 -12.27 -16.27
C MET A 205 -11.75 -13.77 -16.55
N TYR A 206 -11.73 -14.56 -15.48
CA TYR A 206 -11.84 -16.01 -15.59
C TYR A 206 -13.29 -16.44 -15.69
N GLU A 207 -13.57 -17.36 -16.58
CA GLU A 207 -14.87 -18.01 -16.70
C GLU A 207 -14.95 -19.23 -15.79
N LYS A 208 -16.17 -19.65 -15.44
CA LYS A 208 -16.38 -20.78 -14.52
C LYS A 208 -15.65 -22.08 -14.94
N HIS A 209 -15.52 -22.34 -16.23
CA HIS A 209 -14.84 -23.53 -16.74
C HIS A 209 -13.30 -23.46 -16.64
N GLN A 210 -12.75 -22.28 -16.35
CA GLN A 210 -11.34 -22.04 -16.14
C GLN A 210 -10.93 -22.17 -14.68
N VAL A 211 -11.88 -22.48 -13.78
CA VAL A 211 -11.62 -22.64 -12.35
C VAL A 211 -11.81 -24.10 -11.96
N SER A 212 -10.80 -24.66 -11.32
CA SER A 212 -10.87 -26.03 -10.78
C SER A 212 -10.07 -26.14 -9.49
N THR A 213 -10.50 -27.07 -8.62
CA THR A 213 -9.77 -27.38 -7.39
C THR A 213 -8.56 -28.25 -7.69
N ASP A 214 -7.39 -27.84 -7.22
CA ASP A 214 -6.14 -28.58 -7.34
C ASP A 214 -5.31 -28.45 -6.05
N LYS A 215 -4.15 -29.08 -6.00
CA LYS A 215 -3.22 -29.06 -4.87
C LYS A 215 -2.25 -27.90 -4.94
N PHE A 216 -2.09 -27.23 -3.81
CA PHE A 216 -0.98 -26.32 -3.55
C PHE A 216 -0.07 -26.97 -2.49
N THR A 217 1.23 -26.98 -2.73
CA THR A 217 2.23 -27.45 -1.77
C THR A 217 2.72 -26.25 -0.95
N THR A 218 2.39 -26.22 0.32
CA THR A 218 2.75 -25.11 1.23
C THR A 218 4.24 -25.09 1.58
N ALA A 219 4.72 -24.03 2.21
CA ALA A 219 6.13 -23.87 2.57
C ALA A 219 6.68 -24.96 3.51
N ASP A 220 5.82 -25.60 4.31
CA ASP A 220 6.16 -26.74 5.18
C ASP A 220 6.13 -28.10 4.45
N GLY A 221 5.78 -28.10 3.17
CA GLY A 221 5.68 -29.30 2.33
C GLY A 221 4.34 -30.03 2.43
N SER A 222 3.39 -29.54 3.21
CA SER A 222 2.04 -30.10 3.24
C SER A 222 1.26 -29.72 1.96
N ALA A 223 0.17 -30.42 1.69
CA ALA A 223 -0.65 -30.18 0.52
C ALA A 223 -2.04 -29.71 0.93
N VAL A 224 -2.42 -28.53 0.51
CA VAL A 224 -3.77 -27.97 0.67
C VAL A 224 -4.52 -27.98 -0.65
N LYS A 225 -5.84 -28.12 -0.60
CA LYS A 225 -6.71 -28.02 -1.78
C LYS A 225 -7.24 -26.60 -1.86
N THR A 226 -7.03 -25.95 -2.99
CA THR A 226 -7.59 -24.62 -3.27
C THR A 226 -8.11 -24.54 -4.70
N GLU A 227 -8.89 -23.50 -5.02
CA GLU A 227 -9.34 -23.24 -6.36
C GLU A 227 -8.26 -22.52 -7.15
N PHE A 228 -7.91 -23.06 -8.32
CA PHE A 228 -6.99 -22.46 -9.29
C PHE A 228 -7.77 -21.91 -10.47
N MET A 229 -7.32 -20.75 -10.92
CA MET A 229 -7.80 -20.06 -12.11
C MET A 229 -6.79 -20.24 -13.23
N TYR A 230 -7.21 -20.85 -14.34
CA TYR A 230 -6.35 -21.18 -15.49
C TYR A 230 -6.54 -20.17 -16.61
N SER A 231 -5.44 -19.64 -17.17
CA SER A 231 -5.47 -18.68 -18.28
C SER A 231 -4.29 -18.86 -19.23
N ASP A 232 -4.47 -18.30 -20.43
CA ASP A 232 -3.41 -18.11 -21.41
C ASP A 232 -2.97 -16.65 -21.35
N GLU A 233 -1.74 -16.41 -20.90
CA GLU A 233 -1.12 -15.10 -20.81
C GLU A 233 -0.10 -14.90 -21.94
N LYS A 234 0.39 -13.66 -22.13
CA LYS A 234 1.27 -13.30 -23.25
C LYS A 234 2.62 -12.75 -22.82
N VAL A 235 2.80 -12.53 -21.55
CA VAL A 235 3.99 -11.91 -20.97
C VAL A 235 4.62 -12.88 -20.00
N TYR A 236 5.81 -13.33 -20.32
CA TYR A 236 6.60 -14.28 -19.54
C TYR A 236 7.76 -13.55 -18.88
N LEU A 237 7.96 -13.83 -17.62
CA LEU A 237 9.09 -13.36 -16.82
C LEU A 237 10.04 -14.51 -16.55
N GLU A 238 11.34 -14.26 -16.59
CA GLU A 238 12.36 -15.28 -16.32
C GLU A 238 13.65 -14.63 -15.84
N ASP A 239 14.22 -15.20 -14.81
CA ASP A 239 15.62 -15.05 -14.44
C ASP A 239 16.29 -16.41 -14.29
N GLU A 240 17.51 -16.45 -13.74
CA GLU A 240 18.24 -17.71 -13.54
C GLU A 240 17.50 -18.65 -12.57
N ASN A 241 16.82 -18.09 -11.55
CA ASN A 241 16.27 -18.80 -10.40
C ASN A 241 14.74 -18.90 -10.38
N ALA A 242 14.04 -18.17 -11.24
CA ALA A 242 12.57 -18.11 -11.23
C ALA A 242 11.97 -17.97 -12.62
N VAL A 243 10.68 -18.27 -12.70
CA VAL A 243 9.82 -18.03 -13.87
C VAL A 243 8.56 -17.31 -13.43
N GLY A 244 7.94 -16.55 -14.34
CA GLY A 244 6.76 -15.78 -13.97
C GLY A 244 5.87 -15.43 -15.16
N PHE A 245 4.79 -14.75 -14.87
CA PHE A 245 3.91 -14.15 -15.87
C PHE A 245 3.34 -12.82 -15.39
N VAL A 246 2.88 -12.01 -16.35
CA VAL A 246 2.18 -10.76 -16.07
C VAL A 246 0.74 -10.87 -16.57
N LYS A 247 -0.21 -10.53 -15.71
CA LYS A 247 -1.64 -10.43 -16.00
C LYS A 247 -2.11 -9.01 -15.80
N TYR A 248 -2.65 -8.39 -16.85
CA TYR A 248 -3.11 -7.01 -16.83
C TYR A 248 -4.49 -6.86 -16.20
N TYR A 249 -4.68 -5.75 -15.48
CA TYR A 249 -6.01 -5.25 -15.13
C TYR A 249 -6.67 -4.52 -16.31
N ARG A 250 -7.96 -4.21 -16.19
CA ARG A 250 -8.83 -3.77 -17.31
C ARG A 250 -8.26 -2.58 -18.11
N ASP A 251 -7.86 -1.53 -17.43
CA ASP A 251 -7.40 -0.29 -18.06
C ASP A 251 -5.92 -0.34 -18.44
N ARG A 252 -5.25 -1.41 -18.05
CA ARG A 252 -3.81 -1.66 -18.26
C ARG A 252 -2.87 -0.65 -17.60
N ASP A 253 -3.37 0.17 -16.71
CA ASP A 253 -2.53 1.06 -15.89
C ASP A 253 -1.80 0.27 -14.80
N TYR A 254 -2.39 -0.86 -14.41
CA TYR A 254 -1.81 -1.78 -13.43
C TYR A 254 -1.73 -3.21 -13.97
N ALA A 255 -0.80 -3.97 -13.42
CA ALA A 255 -0.64 -5.39 -13.73
C ALA A 255 -0.27 -6.19 -12.48
N PHE A 256 -0.70 -7.45 -12.45
CA PHE A 256 -0.28 -8.46 -11.49
C PHE A 256 0.88 -9.26 -12.09
N ALA A 257 2.04 -9.20 -11.49
CA ALA A 257 3.20 -10.01 -11.83
C ALA A 257 3.36 -11.12 -10.80
N ALA A 258 3.41 -12.37 -11.23
CA ALA A 258 3.65 -13.52 -10.37
C ALA A 258 5.01 -14.14 -10.70
N ILE A 259 5.79 -14.47 -9.70
CA ILE A 259 7.16 -15.00 -9.82
C ILE A 259 7.27 -16.26 -8.98
N LEU A 260 7.56 -17.37 -9.63
CA LEU A 260 7.65 -18.69 -9.04
C LEU A 260 9.11 -19.15 -9.05
N PRO A 261 9.75 -19.35 -7.90
CA PRO A 261 11.10 -19.93 -7.85
C PRO A 261 11.15 -21.28 -8.59
N ARG A 262 12.30 -21.63 -9.20
CA ARG A 262 12.45 -22.92 -9.86
C ARG A 262 12.35 -24.08 -8.87
N GLU A 263 12.04 -25.25 -9.38
CA GLU A 263 11.98 -26.47 -8.56
C GLU A 263 13.32 -26.70 -7.81
N GLY A 264 13.20 -26.99 -6.53
CA GLY A 264 14.36 -27.20 -5.64
C GLY A 264 14.87 -25.93 -4.95
N LEU A 265 14.39 -24.74 -5.33
CA LEU A 265 14.68 -23.49 -4.64
C LEU A 265 13.45 -23.05 -3.83
N SER A 266 13.62 -22.79 -2.53
CA SER A 266 12.54 -22.27 -1.69
C SER A 266 12.27 -20.80 -2.00
N LEU A 267 11.05 -20.31 -1.66
CA LEU A 267 10.73 -18.89 -1.80
C LEU A 267 11.65 -18.03 -0.91
N THR A 268 11.95 -18.47 0.30
CA THR A 268 12.87 -17.79 1.22
C THR A 268 14.27 -17.64 0.63
N ASP A 269 14.85 -18.73 0.07
CA ASP A 269 16.17 -18.68 -0.55
C ASP A 269 16.17 -17.81 -1.83
N TYR A 270 15.06 -17.80 -2.56
CA TYR A 270 14.90 -16.92 -3.73
C TYR A 270 14.87 -15.45 -3.31
N LEU A 271 14.07 -15.09 -2.31
CA LEU A 271 14.01 -13.70 -1.79
C LEU A 271 15.39 -13.23 -1.32
N ALA A 272 16.11 -14.06 -0.58
CA ALA A 272 17.49 -13.76 -0.11
C ALA A 272 18.53 -13.60 -1.26
N SER A 273 18.21 -14.08 -2.47
CA SER A 273 19.07 -13.93 -3.65
C SER A 273 18.66 -12.77 -4.57
N LEU A 274 17.54 -12.12 -4.30
CA LEU A 274 16.92 -11.12 -5.18
C LEU A 274 17.17 -9.73 -4.63
N ASP A 275 17.63 -8.81 -5.46
CA ASP A 275 17.68 -7.39 -5.16
C ASP A 275 16.66 -6.59 -5.99
N GLY A 276 16.38 -5.36 -5.55
CA GLY A 276 15.40 -4.49 -6.18
C GLY A 276 15.72 -4.19 -7.65
N LYS A 277 17.01 -4.05 -8.00
CA LYS A 277 17.44 -3.79 -9.38
C LYS A 277 17.16 -4.99 -10.29
N SER A 278 17.51 -6.19 -9.83
CA SER A 278 17.27 -7.43 -10.56
C SER A 278 15.78 -7.69 -10.75
N LEU A 279 14.98 -7.43 -9.73
CA LEU A 279 13.53 -7.56 -9.80
C LEU A 279 12.92 -6.60 -10.83
N ILE A 280 13.28 -5.32 -10.79
CA ILE A 280 12.77 -4.33 -11.75
C ILE A 280 13.31 -4.62 -13.17
N ALA A 281 14.57 -5.02 -13.31
CA ALA A 281 15.11 -5.41 -14.61
C ALA A 281 14.35 -6.58 -15.24
N MET A 282 13.89 -7.56 -14.44
CA MET A 282 13.03 -8.66 -14.92
C MET A 282 11.68 -8.12 -15.43
N LEU A 283 11.07 -7.17 -14.72
CA LEU A 283 9.79 -6.56 -15.08
C LEU A 283 9.90 -5.68 -16.34
N GLU A 284 11.05 -5.02 -16.54
CA GLU A 284 11.33 -4.17 -17.71
C GLU A 284 11.70 -4.94 -18.96
N ASN A 285 12.18 -6.18 -18.80
CA ASN A 285 12.62 -7.02 -19.91
C ASN A 285 11.77 -8.30 -20.07
N PRO A 286 10.44 -8.20 -20.10
CA PRO A 286 9.58 -9.36 -20.22
C PRO A 286 9.70 -9.99 -21.62
N GLN A 287 9.50 -11.29 -21.68
CA GLN A 287 9.46 -12.02 -22.96
C GLN A 287 8.03 -12.11 -23.48
N SER A 288 7.81 -11.78 -24.76
CA SER A 288 6.53 -12.05 -25.41
C SER A 288 6.46 -13.54 -25.76
N ALA A 289 5.69 -14.30 -24.99
CA ALA A 289 5.52 -15.75 -25.17
C ALA A 289 4.09 -16.17 -24.79
N ALA A 290 3.62 -17.28 -25.37
CA ALA A 290 2.40 -17.91 -24.88
C ALA A 290 2.70 -18.59 -23.54
N VAL A 291 1.94 -18.24 -22.50
CA VAL A 291 2.10 -18.76 -21.13
C VAL A 291 0.79 -19.41 -20.70
N GLN A 292 0.83 -20.69 -20.40
CA GLN A 292 -0.23 -21.36 -19.66
C GLN A 292 -0.01 -21.09 -18.17
N ALA A 293 -0.90 -20.30 -17.58
CA ALA A 293 -0.80 -19.88 -16.19
C ALA A 293 -1.87 -20.55 -15.33
N ALA A 294 -1.51 -20.90 -14.09
CA ALA A 294 -2.45 -21.29 -13.04
C ALA A 294 -2.19 -20.42 -11.80
N LEU A 295 -3.20 -19.63 -11.42
CA LEU A 295 -3.17 -18.73 -10.29
C LEU A 295 -4.15 -19.22 -9.22
N PRO A 296 -3.72 -19.55 -8.00
CA PRO A 296 -4.65 -19.90 -6.92
C PRO A 296 -5.47 -18.68 -6.52
N LYS A 297 -6.71 -18.91 -6.11
CA LYS A 297 -7.50 -17.89 -5.39
C LYS A 297 -6.95 -17.76 -3.98
N PHE A 298 -6.82 -16.54 -3.51
CA PHE A 298 -6.41 -16.28 -2.12
C PHE A 298 -6.97 -14.95 -1.61
N SER A 299 -7.10 -14.86 -0.29
CA SER A 299 -7.52 -13.65 0.39
C SER A 299 -6.90 -13.61 1.77
N TYR A 300 -6.20 -12.53 2.09
CA TYR A 300 -5.66 -12.30 3.43
C TYR A 300 -5.43 -10.81 3.68
N ASP A 301 -5.33 -10.45 4.94
CA ASP A 301 -4.85 -9.15 5.41
C ASP A 301 -3.54 -9.33 6.16
N ASP A 302 -2.77 -8.28 6.21
CA ASP A 302 -1.54 -8.22 6.98
C ASP A 302 -1.48 -6.89 7.73
N THR A 303 -1.12 -6.95 9.01
CA THR A 303 -0.86 -5.77 9.84
C THR A 303 0.57 -5.87 10.34
N MET A 304 1.39 -4.92 9.93
CA MET A 304 2.82 -4.93 10.20
C MET A 304 3.24 -3.64 10.89
N ASP A 305 3.87 -3.76 12.06
CA ASP A 305 4.72 -2.71 12.61
C ASP A 305 6.11 -2.86 11.98
N MET A 306 6.49 -1.86 11.20
CA MET A 306 7.75 -1.85 10.45
C MET A 306 8.88 -1.13 11.19
N SER A 307 8.64 -0.68 12.42
CA SER A 307 9.55 0.20 13.16
C SER A 307 10.90 -0.45 13.40
N ASP A 308 10.90 -1.69 13.90
CA ASP A 308 12.14 -2.43 14.20
C ASP A 308 12.91 -2.74 12.92
N ALA A 309 12.23 -3.24 11.88
CA ALA A 309 12.83 -3.54 10.58
C ALA A 309 13.43 -2.30 9.91
N LEU A 310 12.75 -1.15 9.96
CA LEU A 310 13.28 0.12 9.44
C LEU A 310 14.49 0.62 10.26
N ALA A 311 14.47 0.43 11.58
CA ALA A 311 15.60 0.76 12.43
C ALA A 311 16.81 -0.14 12.14
N GLU A 312 16.60 -1.46 11.94
CA GLU A 312 17.64 -2.42 11.56
C GLU A 312 18.19 -2.15 10.16
N ALA A 313 17.35 -1.72 9.23
CA ALA A 313 17.76 -1.28 7.89
C ALA A 313 18.61 0.01 7.92
N GLY A 314 18.67 0.72 9.06
CA GLY A 314 19.55 1.89 9.26
C GLY A 314 18.87 3.16 9.72
N MET A 315 17.54 3.20 9.87
CA MET A 315 16.75 4.38 10.25
C MET A 315 16.62 4.53 11.79
N GLN A 316 17.72 4.31 12.53
CA GLN A 316 17.68 4.21 14.01
C GLN A 316 17.29 5.52 14.68
N ASP A 317 17.87 6.64 14.23
CA ASP A 317 17.70 7.92 14.90
C ASP A 317 16.25 8.43 14.83
N ALA A 318 15.51 8.08 13.78
CA ALA A 318 14.13 8.50 13.63
C ALA A 318 13.21 7.95 14.74
N PHE A 319 13.55 6.82 15.34
CA PHE A 319 12.80 6.15 16.42
C PHE A 319 13.37 6.44 17.82
N ASP A 320 14.50 7.13 17.95
CA ASP A 320 15.18 7.42 19.22
C ASP A 320 14.81 8.83 19.74
N ASP A 321 14.14 8.91 20.87
CA ASP A 321 13.68 10.17 21.48
C ASP A 321 14.81 11.13 21.87
N SER A 322 16.04 10.62 21.99
CA SER A 322 17.25 11.38 22.34
C SER A 322 18.05 11.83 21.10
N ARG A 323 17.91 11.16 19.95
CA ARG A 323 18.69 11.40 18.73
C ARG A 323 17.90 11.99 17.60
N ALA A 324 16.60 11.64 17.48
CA ALA A 324 15.74 12.12 16.39
C ALA A 324 15.82 13.63 16.18
N ASP A 325 15.97 14.05 14.93
CA ASP A 325 15.95 15.46 14.56
C ASP A 325 14.92 15.74 13.46
N PHE A 326 13.68 15.96 13.89
CA PHE A 326 12.57 16.40 13.07
C PHE A 326 12.27 17.91 13.26
N SER A 327 13.31 18.72 13.45
CA SER A 327 13.17 20.15 13.73
C SER A 327 12.53 20.96 12.60
N ARG A 328 12.53 20.48 11.36
CA ARG A 328 11.78 21.10 10.25
C ARG A 328 10.28 20.81 10.32
N MET A 329 9.88 19.75 11.02
CA MET A 329 8.46 19.38 11.20
C MET A 329 7.76 20.38 12.13
N GLY A 330 8.48 20.87 13.16
CA GLY A 330 7.93 21.79 14.14
C GLY A 330 8.81 21.95 15.36
N GLN A 331 8.26 22.62 16.38
CA GLN A 331 8.94 22.82 17.66
C GLN A 331 8.15 22.18 18.79
N SER A 332 8.82 21.35 19.58
CA SER A 332 8.27 20.75 20.79
C SER A 332 8.96 21.33 22.02
N HIS A 333 8.18 21.72 23.05
CA HIS A 333 8.70 22.20 24.33
C HIS A 333 8.98 21.08 25.34
N ARG A 334 8.69 19.82 25.00
CA ARG A 334 8.84 18.64 25.85
C ARG A 334 9.74 17.56 25.26
N GLY A 335 10.84 17.92 24.66
CA GLY A 335 11.75 16.96 24.06
C GLY A 335 11.64 16.94 22.52
N ARG A 336 12.24 15.96 21.90
CA ARG A 336 12.30 15.84 20.44
C ARG A 336 11.00 15.27 19.88
N ILE A 337 10.71 15.60 18.65
CA ILE A 337 9.72 14.87 17.84
C ILE A 337 10.44 13.62 17.33
N PHE A 338 9.83 12.47 17.49
CA PHE A 338 10.35 11.19 17.00
C PHE A 338 9.19 10.29 16.55
N MET A 339 9.46 9.32 15.69
CA MET A 339 8.48 8.31 15.28
C MET A 339 8.37 7.24 16.37
N ARG A 340 7.17 6.99 16.86
CA ARG A 340 6.94 5.92 17.83
C ARG A 340 6.79 4.57 17.15
N PHE A 341 6.06 4.53 16.05
CA PHE A 341 5.86 3.35 15.23
C PHE A 341 5.53 3.73 13.78
N VAL A 342 5.75 2.80 12.86
CA VAL A 342 5.30 2.84 11.47
C VAL A 342 4.44 1.62 11.23
N LEU A 343 3.13 1.78 11.31
CA LEU A 343 2.16 0.72 11.14
C LEU A 343 1.58 0.75 9.73
N GLN A 344 1.60 -0.39 9.06
CA GLN A 344 0.92 -0.59 7.80
C GLN A 344 -0.12 -1.70 7.94
N LYS A 345 -1.34 -1.46 7.47
CA LYS A 345 -2.35 -2.49 7.32
C LYS A 345 -2.74 -2.60 5.85
N THR A 346 -2.65 -3.80 5.31
CA THR A 346 -2.92 -4.13 3.91
C THR A 346 -3.95 -5.25 3.82
N PHE A 347 -4.67 -5.28 2.72
CA PHE A 347 -5.66 -6.33 2.44
C PHE A 347 -5.65 -6.64 0.95
N ILE A 348 -5.71 -7.92 0.60
CA ILE A 348 -5.82 -8.38 -0.78
C ILE A 348 -6.79 -9.54 -0.92
N THR A 349 -7.55 -9.52 -2.00
CA THR A 349 -8.32 -10.68 -2.48
C THR A 349 -8.07 -10.86 -3.97
N VAL A 350 -7.58 -12.01 -4.38
CA VAL A 350 -7.36 -12.39 -5.78
C VAL A 350 -8.35 -13.47 -6.18
N ALA A 351 -9.24 -13.14 -7.10
CA ALA A 351 -10.34 -13.98 -7.52
C ALA A 351 -10.60 -13.86 -9.05
N GLU A 352 -11.64 -14.55 -9.53
CA GLU A 352 -11.95 -14.68 -10.97
C GLU A 352 -12.12 -13.35 -11.71
N ARG A 353 -12.57 -12.31 -11.01
CA ARG A 353 -12.90 -11.03 -11.63
C ARG A 353 -11.77 -10.02 -11.55
N GLY A 354 -10.85 -10.19 -10.62
CA GLY A 354 -9.80 -9.23 -10.34
C GLY A 354 -9.26 -9.34 -8.93
N THR A 355 -8.59 -8.28 -8.52
CA THR A 355 -8.25 -8.04 -7.14
C THR A 355 -9.38 -7.21 -6.54
N ARG A 356 -10.09 -7.75 -5.55
CA ARG A 356 -11.34 -7.29 -4.97
C ARG A 356 -12.35 -6.68 -5.98
N ALA A 357 -13.06 -7.50 -6.74
CA ALA A 357 -14.05 -7.05 -7.72
C ALA A 357 -15.50 -7.42 -7.33
N GLY A 358 -16.39 -6.43 -7.35
CA GLY A 358 -17.84 -6.60 -7.20
C GLY A 358 -18.53 -7.18 -8.45
N ALA A 359 -19.84 -7.51 -8.38
CA ALA A 359 -20.56 -8.27 -9.39
C ALA A 359 -20.99 -7.46 -10.63
N ALA A 360 -20.44 -7.73 -11.81
CA ALA A 360 -20.97 -7.41 -13.15
C ALA A 360 -20.61 -8.47 -14.18
N THR A 361 -21.47 -8.72 -15.16
CA THR A 361 -21.28 -9.77 -16.17
C THR A 361 -20.71 -9.17 -17.45
N VAL A 362 -19.60 -9.71 -17.98
CA VAL A 362 -19.04 -9.31 -19.27
C VAL A 362 -18.79 -10.56 -20.12
N VAL A 363 -19.17 -10.51 -21.39
CA VAL A 363 -18.93 -11.55 -22.39
C VAL A 363 -17.69 -11.15 -23.20
N SER A 364 -16.65 -12.00 -23.26
CA SER A 364 -15.46 -11.76 -24.08
C SER A 364 -15.33 -12.79 -25.20
N MET A 365 -14.91 -12.33 -26.41
CA MET A 365 -14.53 -13.18 -27.51
C MET A 365 -13.03 -13.45 -27.48
N ALA A 366 -12.64 -14.69 -27.78
CA ALA A 366 -11.24 -15.12 -27.77
C ALA A 366 -10.70 -15.20 -29.21
N ASP A 367 -9.54 -14.59 -29.47
CA ASP A 367 -8.73 -14.81 -30.66
C ASP A 367 -7.75 -15.95 -30.43
N LYS A 368 -7.78 -16.96 -31.31
CA LYS A 368 -6.79 -18.05 -31.31
C LYS A 368 -5.77 -17.77 -32.42
N SER A 369 -4.61 -17.26 -32.05
CA SER A 369 -3.43 -17.30 -32.93
C SER A 369 -2.54 -18.49 -32.53
N ALA A 370 -2.19 -19.34 -33.54
CA ALA A 370 -1.29 -20.46 -33.30
C ALA A 370 0.15 -19.96 -33.08
N SER A 371 0.71 -20.23 -31.92
CA SER A 371 2.14 -20.01 -31.64
C SER A 371 2.98 -21.11 -32.26
N ILE A 372 4.13 -20.77 -32.84
CA ILE A 372 5.08 -21.72 -33.47
C ILE A 372 5.89 -22.48 -32.40
N HIS A 373 5.97 -21.92 -31.17
CA HIS A 373 6.66 -22.53 -30.03
C HIS A 373 5.66 -23.10 -29.01
N PRO A 374 6.01 -24.21 -28.33
CA PRO A 374 5.18 -24.70 -27.23
C PRO A 374 5.03 -23.62 -26.15
N PRO A 375 3.84 -23.52 -25.54
CA PRO A 375 3.62 -22.52 -24.48
C PRO A 375 4.53 -22.79 -23.28
N LYS A 376 5.02 -21.73 -22.66
CA LYS A 376 5.65 -21.77 -21.33
C LYS A 376 4.58 -22.16 -20.31
N GLN A 377 4.94 -22.87 -19.25
CA GLN A 377 4.02 -23.25 -18.18
C GLN A 377 4.46 -22.59 -16.85
N VAL A 378 3.57 -21.82 -16.25
CA VAL A 378 3.79 -21.20 -14.93
C VAL A 378 2.57 -21.51 -14.07
N TYR A 379 2.64 -22.58 -13.31
CA TYR A 379 1.58 -23.02 -12.41
C TYR A 379 2.01 -22.74 -10.97
N LEU A 380 1.34 -21.76 -10.32
CA LEU A 380 1.65 -21.30 -8.97
C LEU A 380 1.16 -22.30 -7.92
N THR A 381 1.65 -23.53 -7.97
CA THR A 381 1.23 -24.67 -7.13
C THR A 381 2.07 -24.83 -5.86
N ARG A 382 2.97 -23.88 -5.59
CA ARG A 382 3.84 -23.81 -4.41
C ARG A 382 4.16 -22.35 -4.09
N PRO A 383 4.85 -22.03 -2.99
CA PRO A 383 5.11 -20.65 -2.59
C PRO A 383 5.70 -19.78 -3.69
N PHE A 384 5.14 -18.58 -3.84
CA PHE A 384 5.50 -17.63 -4.88
C PHE A 384 5.47 -16.19 -4.38
N LEU A 385 6.24 -15.33 -5.04
CA LEU A 385 6.21 -13.87 -4.91
C LEU A 385 5.21 -13.31 -5.92
N TYR A 386 4.49 -12.26 -5.55
CA TYR A 386 3.69 -11.49 -6.50
C TYR A 386 3.83 -9.98 -6.25
N LEU A 387 3.58 -9.22 -7.29
CA LEU A 387 3.53 -7.77 -7.26
C LEU A 387 2.25 -7.28 -7.95
N ILE A 388 1.72 -6.16 -7.47
CA ILE A 388 0.86 -5.28 -8.27
C ILE A 388 1.73 -4.08 -8.63
N ILE A 389 1.89 -3.82 -9.92
CA ILE A 389 2.77 -2.79 -10.44
C ILE A 389 1.99 -1.75 -11.26
N ASP A 390 2.42 -0.51 -11.20
CA ASP A 390 2.10 0.49 -12.21
C ASP A 390 2.82 0.14 -13.52
N THR A 391 2.10 0.04 -14.62
CA THR A 391 2.68 -0.48 -15.89
C THR A 391 3.52 0.54 -16.65
N GLN A 392 3.46 1.81 -16.29
CA GLN A 392 4.23 2.87 -16.92
C GLN A 392 5.61 3.03 -16.27
N SER A 393 5.66 2.86 -14.97
CA SER A 393 6.85 3.13 -14.16
C SER A 393 7.46 1.87 -13.54
N ASN A 394 6.75 0.73 -13.57
CA ASN A 394 7.05 -0.49 -12.80
C ASN A 394 7.16 -0.27 -11.28
N LEU A 395 6.63 0.86 -10.76
CA LEU A 395 6.57 1.09 -9.33
C LEU A 395 5.74 0.00 -8.66
N PRO A 396 6.28 -0.66 -7.62
CA PRO A 396 5.55 -1.67 -6.88
C PRO A 396 4.50 -1.02 -5.97
N VAL A 397 3.23 -1.21 -6.31
CA VAL A 397 2.09 -0.77 -5.50
C VAL A 397 1.91 -1.71 -4.31
N PHE A 398 1.95 -3.02 -4.59
CA PHE A 398 1.96 -4.09 -3.60
C PHE A 398 3.01 -5.13 -3.94
N MET A 399 3.60 -5.70 -2.93
CA MET A 399 4.44 -6.89 -3.00
C MET A 399 4.02 -7.86 -1.90
N GLY A 400 3.91 -9.13 -2.24
CA GLY A 400 3.52 -10.12 -1.24
C GLY A 400 3.91 -11.54 -1.59
N THR A 401 3.86 -12.38 -0.59
CA THR A 401 4.13 -13.82 -0.71
C THR A 401 2.88 -14.63 -0.45
N VAL A 402 2.72 -15.70 -1.19
CA VAL A 402 1.69 -16.71 -0.91
C VAL A 402 2.39 -18.01 -0.54
N ASN A 403 2.42 -18.31 0.75
CA ASN A 403 2.94 -19.55 1.31
C ASN A 403 1.83 -20.58 1.53
N ASN A 404 0.60 -20.10 1.72
CA ASN A 404 -0.61 -20.89 1.84
C ASN A 404 -1.81 -20.09 1.30
N PRO A 405 -2.48 -20.51 0.22
CA PRO A 405 -3.62 -19.79 -0.36
C PRO A 405 -4.97 -20.14 0.31
N ALA A 406 -5.02 -21.07 1.27
CA ALA A 406 -6.25 -21.55 1.92
C ALA A 406 -6.56 -20.77 3.20
#